data_c5c92ecacfb90d939e83eecbafb35c70
#
_entry.id   c5c92ecacfb90d939e83eecbafb35c70
#
_cell.length_a   1.000
_cell.length_b   1.000
_cell.length_c   1.000
_cell.angle_alpha   90.00
_cell.angle_beta   90.00
_cell.angle_gamma   90.00
#
_symmetry.space_group_name_H-M   'P 1'
#
loop_
_entity.id
_entity.type
_entity.pdbx_description
1 polymer ?
#
loop_
_entity_poly.entity_id
_entity_poly.type
_entity_poly.pdbx_seq_one_letter_code
_entity_poly.pdbx_strand_id
1 'polypeptide(L)'
;MKTWRVLLVVSTVLLASLTAAARQKPAGESVPKYDKVTEATCKGTVEEVKDHPCPVSHGLGSHLMLKQSDGTVIEVHLALTKFVTQYELVFQKGDALEITGVKVKFEGVDTIFARKIKRGSDEFLFRDSDGKPLW
;
A
#
# COMPACT_ATOMS: atom_id res chain seq x y z
N MET A 1 68.07 46.11 22.09
CA MET A 1 67.31 44.96 22.51
C MET A 1 65.97 44.96 21.81
N LYS A 2 65.81 44.05 20.87
CA LYS A 2 64.54 43.92 20.09
C LYS A 2 63.75 42.84 20.70
N THR A 3 62.64 43.17 21.38
CA THR A 3 61.65 42.22 21.92
C THR A 3 60.72 41.80 20.80
N TRP A 4 60.85 40.55 20.40
CA TRP A 4 60.00 39.92 19.42
C TRP A 4 58.72 39.41 20.11
N ARG A 5 57.62 40.05 19.86
CA ARG A 5 56.30 39.58 20.30
C ARG A 5 55.81 38.51 19.32
N VAL A 6 55.83 37.29 19.76
CA VAL A 6 55.16 36.17 19.04
C VAL A 6 53.68 36.25 19.35
N LEU A 7 52.91 36.58 18.33
CA LEU A 7 51.46 36.54 18.34
C LEU A 7 51.03 35.10 18.06
N LEU A 8 50.58 34.40 19.13
CA LEU A 8 49.93 33.12 18.99
C LEU A 8 48.49 33.35 18.53
N VAL A 9 48.23 33.05 17.25
CA VAL A 9 46.86 33.00 16.70
C VAL A 9 46.30 31.62 17.07
N VAL A 10 45.45 31.60 18.09
CA VAL A 10 44.67 30.38 18.42
C VAL A 10 43.53 30.30 17.44
N SER A 11 43.68 29.44 16.43
CA SER A 11 42.60 29.09 15.50
C SER A 11 41.66 28.13 16.20
N THR A 12 40.55 28.63 16.71
CA THR A 12 39.43 27.81 17.19
C THR A 12 38.69 27.25 15.99
N VAL A 13 38.96 25.98 15.66
CA VAL A 13 38.17 25.23 14.68
C VAL A 13 36.86 24.88 15.33
N LEU A 14 35.81 25.58 14.94
CA LEU A 14 34.43 25.27 15.33
C LEU A 14 33.99 24.04 14.54
N LEU A 15 34.08 22.84 15.12
CA LEU A 15 33.47 21.64 14.57
C LEU A 15 31.95 21.81 14.67
N ALA A 16 31.32 22.21 13.58
CA ALA A 16 29.88 22.10 13.43
C ALA A 16 29.52 20.62 13.30
N SER A 17 29.08 20.02 14.40
CA SER A 17 28.49 18.68 14.41
C SER A 17 27.16 18.76 13.67
N LEU A 18 27.13 18.39 12.38
CA LEU A 18 25.89 18.08 11.70
C LEU A 18 25.30 16.82 12.33
N THR A 19 24.42 17.00 13.30
CA THR A 19 23.53 15.93 13.72
C THR A 19 22.54 15.71 12.58
N ALA A 20 22.81 14.73 11.73
CA ALA A 20 21.83 14.18 10.82
C ALA A 20 20.70 13.61 11.69
N ALA A 21 19.63 14.38 11.85
CA ALA A 21 18.40 13.88 12.42
C ALA A 21 17.92 12.76 11.48
N ALA A 22 18.15 11.51 11.88
CA ALA A 22 17.56 10.37 11.21
C ALA A 22 16.05 10.59 11.21
N ARG A 23 15.48 10.85 10.04
CA ARG A 23 14.06 11.01 9.85
C ARG A 23 13.45 9.66 10.21
N GLN A 24 12.96 9.53 11.44
CA GLN A 24 12.21 8.35 11.85
C GLN A 24 11.03 8.24 10.90
N LYS A 25 11.03 7.15 10.10
CA LYS A 25 9.86 6.75 9.33
C LYS A 25 8.69 6.73 10.31
N PRO A 26 7.59 7.46 10.06
CA PRO A 26 6.44 7.44 10.97
C PRO A 26 6.04 5.99 11.21
N ALA A 27 5.74 5.66 12.47
CA ALA A 27 5.21 4.36 12.84
C ALA A 27 4.09 4.02 11.85
N GLY A 28 4.18 2.86 11.19
CA GLY A 28 3.33 2.52 10.07
C GLY A 28 1.86 2.76 10.41
N GLU A 29 1.16 3.40 9.49
CA GLU A 29 -0.28 3.63 9.61
C GLU A 29 -0.96 2.30 9.94
N SER A 30 -1.84 2.30 10.94
CA SER A 30 -2.57 1.09 11.31
C SER A 30 -3.44 0.64 10.13
N VAL A 31 -3.44 -0.68 9.86
CA VAL A 31 -4.27 -1.25 8.79
C VAL A 31 -5.74 -0.93 9.08
N PRO A 32 -6.47 -0.29 8.14
CA PRO A 32 -7.88 -0.01 8.32
C PRO A 32 -8.69 -1.30 8.51
N LYS A 33 -9.71 -1.22 9.35
CA LYS A 33 -10.63 -2.34 9.54
C LYS A 33 -11.58 -2.46 8.34
N TYR A 34 -11.96 -3.68 8.02
CA TYR A 34 -13.03 -3.94 7.07
C TYR A 34 -14.37 -3.58 7.70
N ASP A 35 -14.94 -2.45 7.33
CA ASP A 35 -16.25 -2.02 7.82
C ASP A 35 -17.34 -2.43 6.82
N LYS A 36 -18.05 -3.48 7.14
CA LYS A 36 -19.10 -4.04 6.30
C LYS A 36 -20.26 -3.06 6.02
N VAL A 37 -20.48 -2.09 6.89
CA VAL A 37 -21.53 -1.07 6.72
C VAL A 37 -21.21 -0.17 5.51
N THR A 38 -19.93 0.02 5.20
CA THR A 38 -19.47 0.83 4.07
C THR A 38 -19.19 0.00 2.81
N GLU A 39 -19.50 -1.31 2.84
CA GLU A 39 -19.31 -2.19 1.69
C GLU A 39 -20.12 -1.72 0.49
N ALA A 40 -19.49 -1.63 -0.64
CA ALA A 40 -20.09 -1.22 -1.91
C ALA A 40 -19.55 -2.06 -3.07
N THR A 41 -20.25 -2.00 -4.18
CA THR A 41 -19.86 -2.67 -5.41
C THR A 41 -19.46 -1.63 -6.46
N CYS A 42 -18.32 -1.83 -7.09
CA CYS A 42 -17.86 -1.03 -8.20
C CYS A 42 -17.49 -1.92 -9.39
N LYS A 43 -17.53 -1.33 -10.59
CA LYS A 43 -17.17 -1.99 -11.84
C LYS A 43 -15.98 -1.28 -12.47
N GLY A 44 -15.16 -2.04 -13.14
CA GLY A 44 -14.02 -1.50 -13.86
C GLY A 44 -13.27 -2.56 -14.65
N THR A 45 -12.20 -2.10 -15.29
CA THR A 45 -11.31 -2.93 -16.10
C THR A 45 -9.92 -2.95 -15.47
N VAL A 46 -9.31 -4.11 -15.41
CA VAL A 46 -7.95 -4.27 -14.88
C VAL A 46 -6.95 -3.60 -15.82
N GLU A 47 -6.17 -2.66 -15.32
CA GLU A 47 -5.05 -2.06 -16.03
C GLU A 47 -3.73 -2.74 -15.73
N GLU A 48 -3.54 -3.18 -14.48
CA GLU A 48 -2.31 -3.79 -14.02
C GLU A 48 -2.61 -4.77 -12.88
N VAL A 49 -1.85 -5.86 -12.82
CA VAL A 49 -1.77 -6.78 -11.69
C VAL A 49 -0.38 -6.69 -11.11
N LYS A 50 -0.25 -6.51 -9.81
CA LYS A 50 1.05 -6.38 -9.16
C LYS A 50 1.06 -7.02 -7.78
N ASP A 51 2.20 -7.57 -7.42
CA ASP A 51 2.47 -8.09 -6.09
C ASP A 51 3.51 -7.20 -5.41
N HIS A 52 3.24 -6.82 -4.17
CA HIS A 52 4.21 -6.08 -3.38
C HIS A 52 4.03 -6.35 -1.88
N PRO A 53 5.06 -6.10 -1.05
CA PRO A 53 4.93 -6.22 0.39
C PRO A 53 3.80 -5.34 0.90
N CYS A 54 2.89 -5.93 1.66
CA CYS A 54 1.68 -5.25 2.13
C CYS A 54 1.37 -5.61 3.59
N PRO A 55 1.21 -4.63 4.49
CA PRO A 55 0.86 -4.90 5.89
C PRO A 55 -0.48 -5.60 6.05
N VAL A 56 -1.43 -5.38 5.14
CA VAL A 56 -2.75 -6.03 5.15
C VAL A 56 -2.64 -7.54 4.99
N SER A 57 -1.70 -7.98 4.14
CA SER A 57 -1.45 -9.40 3.88
C SER A 57 -0.46 -10.03 4.86
N HIS A 58 0.21 -9.23 5.71
CA HIS A 58 1.34 -9.67 6.54
C HIS A 58 2.47 -10.33 5.73
N GLY A 59 2.68 -9.86 4.50
CA GLY A 59 3.68 -10.38 3.56
C GLY A 59 3.48 -9.82 2.17
N LEU A 60 3.79 -10.62 1.16
CA LEU A 60 3.56 -10.25 -0.24
C LEU A 60 2.06 -10.31 -0.56
N GLY A 61 1.47 -9.18 -0.91
CA GLY A 61 0.05 -9.05 -1.26
C GLY A 61 -0.15 -8.89 -2.75
N SER A 62 -1.21 -9.50 -3.28
CA SER A 62 -1.65 -9.32 -4.67
C SER A 62 -2.64 -8.16 -4.76
N HIS A 63 -2.41 -7.29 -5.72
CA HIS A 63 -3.16 -6.07 -5.96
C HIS A 63 -3.55 -5.93 -7.43
N LEU A 64 -4.63 -5.20 -7.68
CA LEU A 64 -5.03 -4.76 -9.01
C LEU A 64 -5.05 -3.25 -9.06
N MET A 65 -4.73 -2.70 -10.22
CA MET A 65 -5.09 -1.33 -10.58
C MET A 65 -6.35 -1.41 -11.45
N LEU A 66 -7.46 -0.92 -10.93
CA LEU A 66 -8.76 -0.99 -11.58
C LEU A 66 -9.14 0.38 -12.14
N LYS A 67 -9.34 0.47 -13.45
CA LYS A 67 -9.91 1.64 -14.11
C LYS A 67 -11.42 1.59 -14.03
N GLN A 68 -11.99 2.56 -13.33
CA GLN A 68 -13.44 2.71 -13.17
C GLN A 68 -14.07 3.38 -14.38
N SER A 69 -15.40 3.36 -14.48
CA SER A 69 -16.15 3.93 -15.61
C SER A 69 -15.95 5.44 -15.78
N ASP A 70 -15.62 6.16 -14.71
CA ASP A 70 -15.31 7.60 -14.75
C ASP A 70 -13.87 7.91 -15.21
N GLY A 71 -13.08 6.89 -15.53
CA GLY A 71 -11.67 6.99 -15.94
C GLY A 71 -10.68 7.03 -14.79
N THR A 72 -11.11 7.11 -13.53
CA THR A 72 -10.23 7.06 -12.37
C THR A 72 -9.69 5.65 -12.18
N VAL A 73 -8.43 5.55 -11.69
CA VAL A 73 -7.79 4.29 -11.39
C VAL A 73 -7.69 4.16 -9.88
N ILE A 74 -8.15 3.04 -9.34
CA ILE A 74 -8.10 2.73 -7.92
C ILE A 74 -7.35 1.44 -7.66
N GLU A 75 -6.55 1.41 -6.61
CA GLU A 75 -5.89 0.19 -6.17
C GLU A 75 -6.88 -0.73 -5.45
N VAL A 76 -6.82 -2.02 -5.76
CA VAL A 76 -7.64 -3.06 -5.13
C VAL A 76 -6.72 -4.07 -4.48
N HIS A 77 -6.81 -4.20 -3.18
CA HIS A 77 -6.12 -5.25 -2.44
C HIS A 77 -6.96 -6.54 -2.49
N LEU A 78 -6.35 -7.62 -2.98
CA LEU A 78 -6.99 -8.92 -3.09
C LEU A 78 -6.75 -9.76 -1.84
N ALA A 79 -5.54 -10.29 -1.70
CA ALA A 79 -5.15 -11.23 -0.66
C ALA A 79 -3.63 -11.39 -0.59
N LEU A 80 -3.18 -12.22 0.33
CA LEU A 80 -1.81 -12.74 0.33
C LEU A 80 -1.52 -13.42 -1.01
N THR A 81 -0.41 -13.08 -1.65
CA THR A 81 -0.04 -13.63 -2.97
C THR A 81 -0.01 -15.17 -2.98
N LYS A 82 0.48 -15.77 -1.90
CA LYS A 82 0.47 -17.23 -1.75
C LYS A 82 -0.94 -17.82 -1.84
N PHE A 83 -1.93 -17.15 -1.25
CA PHE A 83 -3.34 -17.57 -1.33
C PHE A 83 -3.87 -17.46 -2.77
N VAL A 84 -3.63 -16.33 -3.42
CA VAL A 84 -4.03 -16.09 -4.82
C VAL A 84 -3.45 -17.16 -5.74
N THR A 85 -2.16 -17.47 -5.57
CA THR A 85 -1.48 -18.50 -6.36
C THR A 85 -2.02 -19.91 -6.08
N GLN A 86 -2.21 -20.24 -4.81
CA GLN A 86 -2.68 -21.57 -4.39
C GLN A 86 -4.07 -21.93 -4.94
N TYR A 87 -4.95 -20.94 -5.03
CA TYR A 87 -6.31 -21.13 -5.53
C TYR A 87 -6.50 -20.65 -6.98
N GLU A 88 -5.40 -20.37 -7.68
CA GLU A 88 -5.40 -19.96 -9.09
C GLU A 88 -6.35 -18.79 -9.38
N LEU A 89 -6.40 -17.82 -8.45
CA LEU A 89 -7.24 -16.64 -8.56
C LEU A 89 -6.58 -15.60 -9.47
N VAL A 90 -6.40 -15.95 -10.75
CA VAL A 90 -5.62 -15.17 -11.70
C VAL A 90 -6.48 -14.14 -12.41
N PHE A 91 -6.04 -12.89 -12.32
CA PHE A 91 -6.58 -11.77 -13.10
C PHE A 91 -5.51 -11.27 -14.06
N GLN A 92 -5.94 -10.64 -15.14
CA GLN A 92 -5.02 -10.07 -16.13
C GLN A 92 -5.56 -8.73 -16.66
N LYS A 93 -4.65 -7.95 -17.22
CA LYS A 93 -5.01 -6.69 -17.88
C LYS A 93 -6.11 -6.91 -18.91
N GLY A 94 -7.13 -6.05 -18.89
CA GLY A 94 -8.28 -6.12 -19.75
C GLY A 94 -9.47 -6.87 -19.17
N ASP A 95 -9.32 -7.58 -18.05
CA ASP A 95 -10.46 -8.22 -17.39
C ASP A 95 -11.48 -7.19 -16.92
N ALA A 96 -12.75 -7.39 -17.29
CA ALA A 96 -13.87 -6.61 -16.78
C ALA A 96 -14.37 -7.24 -15.48
N LEU A 97 -14.31 -6.48 -14.39
CA LEU A 97 -14.61 -6.97 -13.05
C LEU A 97 -15.73 -6.17 -12.38
N GLU A 98 -16.48 -6.86 -11.54
CA GLU A 98 -17.37 -6.28 -10.55
C GLU A 98 -16.82 -6.63 -9.15
N ILE A 99 -16.45 -5.62 -8.37
CA ILE A 99 -15.77 -5.78 -7.10
C ILE A 99 -16.67 -5.32 -5.98
N THR A 100 -16.94 -6.20 -5.03
CA THR A 100 -17.59 -5.90 -3.76
C THR A 100 -16.55 -5.82 -2.66
N GLY A 101 -16.49 -4.70 -1.98
CA GLY A 101 -15.51 -4.46 -0.93
C GLY A 101 -15.71 -3.12 -0.25
N VAL A 102 -14.76 -2.76 0.61
CA VAL A 102 -14.75 -1.47 1.31
C VAL A 102 -13.66 -0.58 0.75
N LYS A 103 -14.00 0.70 0.53
CA LYS A 103 -13.03 1.71 0.14
C LYS A 103 -12.46 2.33 1.40
N VAL A 104 -11.14 2.28 1.52
CA VAL A 104 -10.39 2.83 2.65
C VAL A 104 -9.28 3.74 2.15
N LYS A 105 -8.85 4.68 2.96
CA LYS A 105 -7.59 5.39 2.74
C LYS A 105 -6.50 4.66 3.49
N PHE A 106 -5.51 4.14 2.76
CA PHE A 106 -4.41 3.40 3.33
C PHE A 106 -3.09 3.90 2.75
N GLU A 107 -2.14 4.27 3.62
CA GLU A 107 -0.86 4.87 3.22
C GLU A 107 -1.03 6.08 2.27
N GLY A 108 -2.08 6.90 2.52
CA GLY A 108 -2.39 8.08 1.72
C GLY A 108 -3.08 7.80 0.37
N VAL A 109 -3.36 6.55 0.04
CA VAL A 109 -3.96 6.11 -1.23
C VAL A 109 -5.35 5.54 -0.98
N ASP A 110 -6.32 5.90 -1.84
CA ASP A 110 -7.63 5.24 -1.85
C ASP A 110 -7.47 3.82 -2.37
N THR A 111 -7.87 2.85 -1.55
CA THR A 111 -7.72 1.43 -1.82
C THR A 111 -9.03 0.71 -1.53
N ILE A 112 -9.41 -0.24 -2.38
CA ILE A 112 -10.53 -1.14 -2.12
C ILE A 112 -9.97 -2.43 -1.49
N PHE A 113 -10.48 -2.79 -0.32
CA PHE A 113 -10.27 -4.13 0.23
C PHE A 113 -11.35 -5.04 -0.33
N ALA A 114 -10.98 -5.89 -1.29
CA ALA A 114 -11.92 -6.75 -1.97
C ALA A 114 -12.39 -7.89 -1.05
N ARG A 115 -13.70 -8.10 -1.00
CA ARG A 115 -14.29 -9.30 -0.40
C ARG A 115 -14.65 -10.32 -1.48
N LYS A 116 -15.27 -9.85 -2.56
CA LYS A 116 -15.75 -10.68 -3.65
C LYS A 116 -15.52 -9.98 -4.99
N ILE A 117 -15.11 -10.76 -5.97
CA ILE A 117 -14.95 -10.28 -7.34
C ILE A 117 -15.73 -11.19 -8.27
N LYS A 118 -16.48 -10.59 -9.20
CA LYS A 118 -17.10 -11.29 -10.32
C LYS A 118 -16.39 -10.94 -11.61
N ARG A 119 -16.11 -11.97 -12.40
CA ARG A 119 -15.63 -11.86 -13.78
C ARG A 119 -16.52 -12.73 -14.66
N GLY A 120 -17.46 -12.09 -15.38
CA GLY A 120 -18.51 -12.84 -16.08
C GLY A 120 -19.39 -13.64 -15.13
N SER A 121 -19.41 -14.97 -15.31
CA SER A 121 -20.11 -15.91 -14.44
C SER A 121 -19.28 -16.40 -13.26
N ASP A 122 -17.98 -16.14 -13.26
CA ASP A 122 -17.06 -16.58 -12.21
C ASP A 122 -17.13 -15.65 -11.00
N GLU A 123 -17.12 -16.23 -9.82
CA GLU A 123 -17.11 -15.51 -8.56
C GLU A 123 -15.93 -15.96 -7.69
N PHE A 124 -15.13 -15.01 -7.23
CA PHE A 124 -13.94 -15.22 -6.43
C PHE A 124 -14.13 -14.58 -5.05
N LEU A 125 -13.90 -15.35 -3.99
CA LEU A 125 -14.02 -14.89 -2.61
C LEU A 125 -12.65 -14.72 -1.96
N PHE A 126 -12.43 -13.56 -1.36
CA PHE A 126 -11.21 -13.21 -0.62
C PHE A 126 -11.47 -13.01 0.87
N ARG A 127 -12.70 -12.72 1.24
CA ARG A 127 -13.13 -12.57 2.63
C ARG A 127 -14.48 -13.24 2.81
N ASP A 128 -14.75 -13.68 4.04
CA ASP A 128 -16.04 -14.24 4.41
C ASP A 128 -17.16 -13.18 4.48
N SER A 129 -18.36 -13.60 4.87
CA SER A 129 -19.52 -12.71 4.99
C SER A 129 -19.35 -11.60 6.02
N ASP A 130 -18.45 -11.77 6.98
CA ASP A 130 -18.15 -10.78 8.03
C ASP A 130 -16.95 -9.89 7.69
N GLY A 131 -16.35 -10.09 6.51
CA GLY A 131 -15.20 -9.35 6.04
C GLY A 131 -13.87 -9.86 6.56
N LYS A 132 -13.83 -11.03 7.20
CA LYS A 132 -12.58 -11.64 7.66
C LYS A 132 -11.82 -12.24 6.49
N PRO A 133 -10.49 -12.04 6.42
CA PRO A 133 -9.66 -12.67 5.40
C PRO A 133 -9.80 -14.20 5.37
N LEU A 134 -9.77 -14.78 4.17
CA LEU A 134 -9.72 -16.23 3.95
C LEU A 134 -8.28 -16.75 3.81
N TRP A 135 -7.29 -15.88 3.89
CA TRP A 135 -5.85 -16.20 3.81
C TRP A 135 -5.14 -16.16 5.14
#